data_8cd74fb59df88aee9e9102b42e5f6096
#
_entry.id   8cd74fb59df88aee9e9102b42e5f6096
#
_cell.length_a   1.000
_cell.length_b   1.000
_cell.length_c   1.000
_cell.angle_alpha   90.00
_cell.angle_beta   90.00
_cell.angle_gamma   90.00
#
_symmetry.space_group_name_H-M   'P 1'
#
loop_
_entity.id
_entity.type
_entity.pdbx_description
1 polymer ?
#
loop_
_entity_poly.entity_id
_entity_poly.type
_entity_poly.pdbx_seq_one_letter_code
_entity_poly.pdbx_strand_id
1 'polypeptide(L)'
;MINEQYDILTEEIRADNQVPPYTPDDVIIDSITKCERRLNMLKPGTDFVTDPLSRGLLKDFVYYDMVHRFEEFLANYGPDIRAWQLSEEVADASE
;
A
#
# COMPACT_ATOMS: atom_id res chain seq x y z
N MET A 1 -7.37 7.90 -3.38
CA MET A 1 -8.48 7.08 -2.82
C MET A 1 -9.51 7.97 -2.15
N ILE A 2 -10.76 7.53 -2.14
CA ILE A 2 -11.83 8.23 -1.42
C ILE A 2 -11.87 7.78 0.04
N ASN A 3 -12.58 8.52 0.87
CA ASN A 3 -12.62 8.26 2.32
C ASN A 3 -13.05 6.83 2.68
N GLU A 4 -14.03 6.29 1.97
CA GLU A 4 -14.50 4.94 2.23
C GLU A 4 -13.41 3.90 1.97
N GLN A 5 -12.56 4.14 0.98
CA GLN A 5 -11.46 3.24 0.66
C GLN A 5 -10.39 3.27 1.74
N TYR A 6 -10.11 4.45 2.28
CA TYR A 6 -9.19 4.56 3.42
C TYR A 6 -9.72 3.80 4.63
N ASP A 7 -11.02 3.89 4.89
CA ASP A 7 -11.63 3.18 6.00
C ASP A 7 -11.52 1.67 5.85
N ILE A 8 -11.76 1.16 4.64
CA ILE A 8 -11.65 -0.28 4.36
C ILE A 8 -10.21 -0.75 4.59
N LEU A 9 -9.24 -0.02 4.07
CA LEU A 9 -7.84 -0.39 4.23
C LEU A 9 -7.39 -0.29 5.68
N THR A 10 -7.88 0.71 6.40
CA THR A 10 -7.58 0.87 7.83
C THR A 10 -8.02 -0.37 8.61
N GLU A 11 -9.24 -0.83 8.36
CA GLU A 11 -9.77 -2.02 9.02
C GLU A 11 -8.92 -3.27 8.71
N GLU A 12 -8.54 -3.43 7.46
CA GLU A 12 -7.72 -4.57 7.06
C GLU A 12 -6.34 -4.52 7.70
N ILE A 13 -5.74 -3.35 7.72
CA ILE A 13 -4.41 -3.19 8.30
C ILE A 13 -4.44 -3.46 9.80
N ARG A 14 -5.49 -3.01 10.49
CA ARG A 14 -5.64 -3.32 11.91
C ARG A 14 -5.67 -4.83 12.16
N ALA A 15 -6.44 -5.53 11.35
CA ALA A 15 -6.59 -6.98 11.49
C ALA A 15 -5.31 -7.72 11.12
N ASP A 16 -4.74 -7.38 9.98
CA ASP A 16 -3.59 -8.12 9.44
C ASP A 16 -2.33 -7.91 10.27
N ASN A 17 -2.12 -6.69 10.76
CA ASN A 17 -0.89 -6.32 11.48
C ASN A 17 -1.09 -6.30 12.99
N GLN A 18 -2.26 -6.69 13.47
CA GLN A 18 -2.57 -6.70 14.89
C GLN A 18 -2.26 -5.36 15.54
N VAL A 19 -2.69 -4.29 14.89
CA VAL A 19 -2.49 -2.94 15.41
C VAL A 19 -3.24 -2.77 16.73
N PRO A 20 -2.59 -2.23 17.76
CA PRO A 20 -3.28 -2.06 19.04
C PRO A 20 -4.56 -1.23 18.90
N PRO A 21 -5.64 -1.62 19.60
CA PRO A 21 -6.92 -0.92 19.45
C PRO A 21 -6.87 0.54 19.88
N TYR A 22 -5.91 0.93 20.71
CA TYR A 22 -5.75 2.32 21.13
C TYR A 22 -5.06 3.20 20.09
N THR A 23 -4.55 2.62 19.01
CA THR A 23 -3.94 3.41 17.93
C THR A 23 -5.05 4.12 17.15
N PRO A 24 -5.03 5.46 17.06
CA PRO A 24 -6.09 6.18 16.35
C PRO A 24 -6.09 5.87 14.86
N ASP A 25 -7.28 5.89 14.25
CA ASP A 25 -7.41 5.69 12.82
C ASP A 25 -6.59 6.71 12.03
N ASP A 26 -6.50 7.94 12.53
CA ASP A 26 -5.74 9.00 11.86
C ASP A 26 -4.29 8.62 11.63
N VAL A 27 -3.69 7.93 12.59
CA VAL A 27 -2.29 7.48 12.47
C VAL A 27 -2.15 6.50 11.31
N ILE A 28 -3.08 5.56 11.20
CA ILE A 28 -3.07 4.56 10.15
C ILE A 28 -3.35 5.21 8.80
N ILE A 29 -4.32 6.10 8.74
CA ILE A 29 -4.67 6.80 7.49
C ILE A 29 -3.52 7.66 7.00
N ASP A 30 -2.83 8.35 7.90
CA ASP A 30 -1.66 9.14 7.52
C ASP A 30 -0.56 8.26 6.91
N SER A 31 -0.34 7.08 7.49
CA SER A 31 0.63 6.14 6.95
C SER A 31 0.20 5.63 5.58
N ILE A 32 -1.07 5.29 5.41
CA ILE A 32 -1.61 4.86 4.11
C ILE A 32 -1.42 5.96 3.07
N THR A 33 -1.76 7.20 3.42
CA THR A 33 -1.65 8.34 2.51
C THR A 33 -0.20 8.54 2.04
N LYS A 34 0.72 8.47 2.98
CA LYS A 34 2.14 8.62 2.69
C LYS A 34 2.64 7.51 1.75
N CYS A 35 2.31 6.28 2.06
CA CYS A 35 2.74 5.13 1.27
C CYS A 35 2.09 5.12 -0.11
N GLU A 36 0.81 5.44 -0.17
CA GLU A 36 0.09 5.56 -1.43
C GLU A 36 0.74 6.57 -2.36
N ARG A 37 1.05 7.74 -1.81
CA ARG A 37 1.68 8.80 -2.60
C ARG A 37 3.02 8.33 -3.14
N ARG A 38 3.81 7.65 -2.31
CA ARG A 38 5.12 7.17 -2.71
C ARG A 38 5.02 6.15 -3.83
N LEU A 39 4.14 5.17 -3.68
CA LEU A 39 3.95 4.16 -4.71
C LEU A 39 3.35 4.74 -6.00
N ASN A 40 2.46 5.70 -5.86
CA ASN A 40 1.85 6.35 -7.02
C ASN A 40 2.86 7.15 -7.83
N MET A 41 3.95 7.61 -7.21
CA MET A 41 5.04 8.23 -7.93
C MET A 41 5.79 7.22 -8.79
N LEU A 42 5.86 5.98 -8.35
CA LEU A 42 6.52 4.90 -9.08
C LEU A 42 5.65 4.31 -10.18
N LYS A 43 4.35 4.36 -10.00
CA LYS A 43 3.37 3.84 -10.97
C LYS A 43 2.10 4.69 -10.91
N PRO A 44 2.07 5.81 -11.64
CA PRO A 44 0.92 6.73 -11.59
C PRO A 44 -0.38 6.07 -12.04
N GLY A 45 -1.48 6.47 -11.43
CA GLY A 45 -2.80 5.99 -11.80
C GLY A 45 -3.15 4.61 -11.27
N THR A 46 -2.39 4.11 -10.30
CA THR A 46 -2.63 2.79 -9.74
C THR A 46 -3.90 2.77 -8.88
N ASP A 47 -4.69 1.70 -9.03
CA ASP A 47 -5.83 1.45 -8.17
C ASP A 47 -5.40 0.53 -7.03
N PHE A 48 -5.28 1.09 -5.83
CA PHE A 48 -4.80 0.35 -4.66
C PHE A 48 -5.90 -0.43 -3.95
N VAL A 49 -7.12 -0.39 -4.44
CA VAL A 49 -8.25 -1.07 -3.80
C VAL A 49 -8.66 -2.32 -4.56
N THR A 50 -8.84 -2.21 -5.86
CA THR A 50 -9.35 -3.32 -6.66
C THR A 50 -8.26 -4.21 -7.22
N ASP A 51 -7.06 -3.70 -7.43
CA ASP A 51 -5.96 -4.52 -7.91
C ASP A 51 -5.28 -5.24 -6.73
N PRO A 52 -5.40 -6.57 -6.64
CA PRO A 52 -4.88 -7.31 -5.48
C PRO A 52 -3.38 -7.12 -5.26
N LEU A 53 -2.60 -7.06 -6.32
CA LEU A 53 -1.16 -6.89 -6.20
C LEU A 53 -0.81 -5.53 -5.62
N SER A 54 -1.43 -4.47 -6.15
CA SER A 54 -1.20 -3.11 -5.66
C SER A 54 -1.67 -2.95 -4.21
N ARG A 55 -2.81 -3.53 -3.89
CA ARG A 55 -3.35 -3.49 -2.53
C ARG A 55 -2.43 -4.17 -1.52
N GLY A 56 -1.94 -5.36 -1.86
CA GLY A 56 -1.00 -6.09 -1.01
C GLY A 56 0.29 -5.32 -0.81
N LEU A 57 0.82 -4.76 -1.89
CA LEU A 57 2.06 -3.99 -1.82
C LEU A 57 1.91 -2.76 -0.93
N LEU A 58 0.79 -2.05 -1.07
CA LEU A 58 0.50 -0.89 -0.23
C LEU A 58 0.41 -1.27 1.24
N LYS A 59 -0.29 -2.35 1.56
CA LYS A 59 -0.44 -2.80 2.94
C LYS A 59 0.91 -3.20 3.55
N ASP A 60 1.75 -3.87 2.80
CA ASP A 60 3.09 -4.23 3.27
C ASP A 60 3.92 -2.98 3.55
N PHE A 61 3.84 -1.99 2.67
CA PHE A 61 4.56 -0.74 2.85
C PHE A 61 4.09 -0.01 4.10
N VAL A 62 2.77 0.02 4.32
CA VAL A 62 2.20 0.64 5.52
C VAL A 62 2.71 -0.06 6.78
N TYR A 63 2.78 -1.38 6.76
CA TYR A 63 3.30 -2.12 7.90
C TYR A 63 4.74 -1.69 8.21
N TYR A 64 5.61 -1.63 7.22
CA TYR A 64 6.99 -1.20 7.41
C TYR A 64 7.08 0.23 7.94
N ASP A 65 6.23 1.12 7.43
CA ASP A 65 6.20 2.51 7.90
C ASP A 65 5.78 2.57 9.38
N MET A 66 4.79 1.80 9.77
CA MET A 66 4.28 1.81 11.13
C MET A 66 5.27 1.25 12.16
N VAL A 67 6.18 0.37 11.72
CA VAL A 67 7.24 -0.15 12.61
C VAL A 67 8.55 0.62 12.43
N HIS A 68 8.50 1.77 11.79
CA HIS A 68 9.65 2.66 11.59
C HIS A 68 10.76 2.02 10.74
N ARG A 69 10.38 1.22 9.75
CA ARG A 69 11.31 0.57 8.83
C ARG A 69 11.02 0.92 7.38
N PHE A 70 10.57 2.14 7.17
CA PHE A 70 10.17 2.63 5.86
C PHE A 70 11.23 2.39 4.78
N GLU A 71 12.48 2.68 5.10
CA GLU A 71 13.56 2.53 4.12
C GLU A 71 13.86 1.07 3.79
N GLU A 72 13.66 0.18 4.75
CA GLU A 72 13.89 -1.25 4.52
C GLU A 72 12.90 -1.84 3.54
N PHE A 73 11.70 -1.28 3.46
CA PHE A 73 10.71 -1.74 2.50
C PHE A 73 11.25 -1.63 1.07
N LEU A 74 11.77 -0.46 0.72
CA LEU A 74 12.28 -0.23 -0.62
C LEU A 74 13.46 -1.15 -0.95
N ALA A 75 14.31 -1.41 0.03
CA ALA A 75 15.45 -2.30 -0.17
C ALA A 75 15.02 -3.76 -0.35
N ASN A 76 14.07 -4.21 0.47
CA ASN A 76 13.64 -5.61 0.47
C ASN A 76 12.67 -5.94 -0.65
N TYR A 77 11.86 -4.97 -1.07
CA TYR A 77 10.80 -5.18 -2.05
C TYR A 77 11.15 -4.66 -3.44
N GLY A 78 12.41 -4.33 -3.68
CA GLY A 78 12.84 -3.83 -4.99
C GLY A 78 12.37 -4.68 -6.16
N PRO A 79 12.63 -6.00 -6.17
CA PRO A 79 12.17 -6.88 -7.24
C PRO A 79 10.65 -6.94 -7.34
N ASP A 80 9.95 -6.95 -6.21
CA ASP A 80 8.49 -6.98 -6.18
C ASP A 80 7.90 -5.70 -6.74
N ILE A 81 8.51 -4.56 -6.41
CA ILE A 81 8.08 -3.27 -6.92
C ILE A 81 8.24 -3.21 -8.44
N ARG A 82 9.36 -3.72 -8.93
CA ARG A 82 9.60 -3.75 -10.37
C ARG A 82 8.58 -4.63 -11.09
N ALA A 83 8.30 -5.81 -10.55
CA ALA A 83 7.30 -6.70 -11.11
C ALA A 83 5.91 -6.03 -11.10
N TRP A 84 5.60 -5.34 -10.03
CA TRP A 84 4.35 -4.60 -9.91
C TRP A 84 4.25 -3.49 -10.96
N GLN A 85 5.33 -2.75 -11.16
CA GLN A 85 5.33 -1.67 -12.15
C GLN A 85 5.05 -2.19 -13.56
N LEU A 86 5.46 -3.41 -13.87
CA LEU A 86 5.29 -3.99 -15.19
C LEU A 86 3.97 -4.75 -15.36
N SER A 87 3.38 -5.23 -14.27
CA SER A 87 2.24 -6.16 -14.34
C SER A 87 1.01 -5.56 -15.02
N GLU A 88 0.71 -4.31 -14.75
CA GLU A 88 -0.47 -3.67 -15.33
C GLU A 88 -0.31 -3.43 -16.81
N GLU A 89 0.89 -3.10 -17.25
CA GLU A 89 1.17 -2.90 -18.66
C GLU A 89 0.96 -4.20 -19.43
N VAL A 90 1.36 -5.31 -18.83
CA VAL A 90 1.15 -6.62 -19.44
C VAL A 90 -0.33 -6.90 -19.55
N ALA A 91 -1.10 -6.61 -18.52
CA ALA A 91 -2.55 -6.80 -18.53
C ALA A 91 -3.21 -5.93 -19.60
N ASP A 92 -2.78 -4.69 -19.70
CA ASP A 92 -3.31 -3.77 -20.71
C ASP A 92 -2.98 -4.26 -22.12
N ALA A 93 -1.77 -4.76 -22.31
CA ALA A 93 -1.35 -5.25 -23.61
C ALA A 93 -2.14 -6.48 -24.07
N SER A 94 -2.72 -7.20 -23.14
CA SER A 94 -3.50 -8.40 -23.46
C SER A 94 -4.90 -8.06 -23.95
N GLU A 95 -5.30 -6.84 -23.81
CA GLU A 95 -6.59 -6.40 -24.29
C GLU A 95 -6.55 -6.09 -25.79
#